data_40104c44dd56759e28a7fbf1ec42459e
#
_entry.id   40104c44dd56759e28a7fbf1ec42459e
#
_cell.length_a   1.000
_cell.length_b   1.000
_cell.length_c   1.000
_cell.angle_alpha   90.00
_cell.angle_beta   90.00
_cell.angle_gamma   90.00
#
_symmetry.space_group_name_H-M   'P 1'
#
loop_
_entity.id
_entity.type
_entity.pdbx_description
1 polymer ?
#
loop_
_entity_poly.entity_id
_entity_poly.type
_entity_poly.pdbx_seq_one_letter_code
_entity_poly.pdbx_strand_id
1 'polypeptide(L)'
;MPEKIVLAYSGGLDTSIIIPWLKENYAYDVIAMVGDVGQGDDIEAVVEKAYATGASKVVVEDLREEFLTGYVFPALKAGAVYEHKYLLGTSLARPVIAKHQVEVAVREAASAVAHGCTGKGNDQVRFELTYQALAPELKVIAPWREWSLKSREDCLDYAEQHGIPVAASRGKIHSRDRNLWHISHEGGELEDAANAPLPTTWQITCSPQEAPDSEEHVKIGFSKGIPVSVNGMELDPVSLVELLNEIGARNAIGRVDLVENRFVGIKSRGCYETPGGTLLIAAHREIEGLCLEREVAHFKQHVGLKYAELVYFGLWFSPLREALDAFVETTQREMTGSATLSLYKGNVSVVSRESEHSLYRTDLSSFTMDDSYDQKDAAGFIRILGLPSRTRARARQEVAR
;
A
#
# COMPACT_ATOMS: atom_id res chain seq x y z
N MET A 1 -6.44 36.60 17.47
CA MET A 1 -7.08 35.29 17.43
C MET A 1 -5.98 34.27 17.75
N PRO A 2 -6.26 33.17 18.44
CA PRO A 2 -5.26 32.16 18.66
C PRO A 2 -4.76 31.62 17.31
N GLU A 3 -3.52 31.19 17.26
CA GLU A 3 -2.98 30.52 16.09
C GLU A 3 -3.70 29.17 15.89
N LYS A 4 -3.86 28.74 14.62
CA LYS A 4 -4.55 27.50 14.29
C LYS A 4 -3.56 26.38 13.99
N ILE A 5 -3.91 25.17 14.37
CA ILE A 5 -3.21 23.93 14.02
C ILE A 5 -4.19 22.92 13.44
N VAL A 6 -3.77 22.19 12.40
CA VAL A 6 -4.55 21.09 11.85
C VAL A 6 -3.95 19.77 12.34
N LEU A 7 -4.76 18.97 13.03
CA LEU A 7 -4.41 17.65 13.52
C LEU A 7 -4.95 16.57 12.58
N ALA A 8 -4.10 15.65 12.09
CA ALA A 8 -4.56 14.41 11.49
C ALA A 8 -5.22 13.56 12.57
N TYR A 9 -6.54 13.43 12.50
CA TYR A 9 -7.37 12.87 13.55
C TYR A 9 -8.02 11.55 13.11
N SER A 10 -7.79 10.49 13.87
CA SER A 10 -8.34 9.15 13.61
C SER A 10 -9.46 8.72 14.57
N GLY A 11 -9.80 9.55 15.56
CA GLY A 11 -10.75 9.15 16.62
C GLY A 11 -10.16 8.15 17.64
N GLY A 12 -8.93 7.67 17.46
CA GLY A 12 -8.24 6.80 18.40
C GLY A 12 -7.85 7.51 19.70
N LEU A 13 -7.35 6.73 20.69
CA LEU A 13 -6.88 7.27 21.97
C LEU A 13 -5.84 8.36 21.75
N ASP A 14 -4.78 8.04 21.01
CA ASP A 14 -3.62 8.91 20.83
C ASP A 14 -4.00 10.25 20.24
N THR A 15 -4.78 10.27 19.14
CA THR A 15 -5.19 11.52 18.50
C THR A 15 -6.21 12.30 19.33
N SER A 16 -7.04 11.62 20.16
CA SER A 16 -8.00 12.29 21.01
C SER A 16 -7.34 13.05 22.16
N ILE A 17 -6.31 12.49 22.80
CA ILE A 17 -5.57 13.17 23.87
C ILE A 17 -4.69 14.31 23.35
N ILE A 18 -4.32 14.30 22.07
CA ILE A 18 -3.53 15.37 21.44
C ILE A 18 -4.30 16.69 21.39
N ILE A 19 -5.62 16.68 21.22
CA ILE A 19 -6.42 17.92 21.12
C ILE A 19 -6.27 18.80 22.39
N PRO A 20 -6.60 18.31 23.60
CA PRO A 20 -6.41 19.11 24.81
C PRO A 20 -4.94 19.43 25.07
N TRP A 21 -4.03 18.50 24.81
CA TRP A 21 -2.59 18.71 25.00
C TRP A 21 -2.05 19.88 24.16
N LEU A 22 -2.47 20.01 22.89
CA LEU A 22 -2.10 21.14 22.03
C LEU A 22 -2.64 22.47 22.54
N LYS A 23 -3.84 22.46 23.09
CA LYS A 23 -4.46 23.68 23.69
C LYS A 23 -3.72 24.12 24.93
N GLU A 24 -3.33 23.20 25.79
CA GLU A 24 -2.65 23.48 27.06
C GLU A 24 -1.20 23.94 26.87
N ASN A 25 -0.47 23.30 25.96
CA ASN A 25 0.96 23.54 25.82
C ASN A 25 1.30 24.63 24.78
N TYR A 26 0.42 24.85 23.81
CA TYR A 26 0.68 25.79 22.70
C TYR A 26 -0.39 26.86 22.52
N ALA A 27 -1.50 26.79 23.24
CA ALA A 27 -2.66 27.68 23.10
C ALA A 27 -3.22 27.72 21.65
N TYR A 28 -3.08 26.66 20.88
CA TYR A 28 -3.62 26.57 19.52
C TYR A 28 -5.13 26.40 19.51
N ASP A 29 -5.74 26.94 18.47
CA ASP A 29 -7.09 26.58 18.03
C ASP A 29 -7.02 25.34 17.16
N VAL A 30 -7.50 24.19 17.67
CA VAL A 30 -7.27 22.89 17.05
C VAL A 30 -8.38 22.52 16.06
N ILE A 31 -8.01 22.34 14.81
CA ILE A 31 -8.86 21.82 13.73
C ILE A 31 -8.54 20.32 13.57
N ALA A 32 -9.51 19.45 13.83
CA ALA A 32 -9.37 18.02 13.58
C ALA A 32 -9.71 17.71 12.11
N MET A 33 -8.76 17.13 11.37
CA MET A 33 -8.98 16.67 10.00
C MET A 33 -9.08 15.16 9.98
N VAL A 34 -10.22 14.64 9.53
CA VAL A 34 -10.53 13.23 9.36
C VAL A 34 -10.46 12.90 7.87
N GLY A 35 -9.49 12.06 7.48
CA GLY A 35 -9.40 11.55 6.12
C GLY A 35 -10.04 10.16 6.04
N ASP A 36 -11.10 10.02 5.25
CA ASP A 36 -11.71 8.72 4.97
C ASP A 36 -10.98 8.05 3.80
N VAL A 37 -10.22 7.02 4.11
CA VAL A 37 -9.54 6.15 3.14
C VAL A 37 -10.16 4.75 3.10
N GLY A 38 -11.39 4.61 3.62
CA GLY A 38 -12.12 3.34 3.69
C GLY A 38 -11.73 2.47 4.89
N GLN A 39 -11.43 3.08 6.01
CA GLN A 39 -11.13 2.37 7.26
C GLN A 39 -12.34 1.69 7.90
N GLY A 40 -13.56 2.05 7.46
CA GLY A 40 -14.81 1.47 7.94
C GLY A 40 -15.25 1.97 9.31
N ASP A 41 -14.74 3.13 9.73
CA ASP A 41 -15.16 3.79 10.96
C ASP A 41 -16.53 4.48 10.78
N ASP A 42 -17.26 4.62 11.88
CA ASP A 42 -18.41 5.53 11.94
C ASP A 42 -17.90 6.97 11.99
N ILE A 43 -17.88 7.62 10.84
CA ILE A 43 -17.37 8.99 10.68
C ILE A 43 -18.15 9.98 11.55
N GLU A 44 -19.46 9.82 11.71
CA GLU A 44 -20.28 10.71 12.56
C GLU A 44 -19.84 10.60 14.01
N ALA A 45 -19.64 9.39 14.52
CA ALA A 45 -19.13 9.17 15.88
C ALA A 45 -17.70 9.72 16.07
N VAL A 46 -16.84 9.64 15.05
CA VAL A 46 -15.49 10.23 15.08
C VAL A 46 -15.56 11.76 15.15
N VAL A 47 -16.46 12.39 14.39
CA VAL A 47 -16.69 13.85 14.40
C VAL A 47 -17.22 14.32 15.76
N GLU A 48 -18.26 13.65 16.29
CA GLU A 48 -18.81 13.97 17.62
C GLU A 48 -17.72 13.88 18.69
N LYS A 49 -16.91 12.85 18.65
CA LYS A 49 -15.80 12.66 19.59
C LYS A 49 -14.75 13.78 19.47
N ALA A 50 -14.39 14.21 18.26
CA ALA A 50 -13.45 15.31 18.07
C ALA A 50 -13.95 16.61 18.72
N TYR A 51 -15.22 16.94 18.55
CA TYR A 51 -15.82 18.10 19.24
C TYR A 51 -15.87 17.91 20.76
N ALA A 52 -16.26 16.74 21.24
CA ALA A 52 -16.33 16.42 22.66
C ALA A 52 -14.93 16.50 23.34
N THR A 53 -13.85 16.25 22.59
CA THR A 53 -12.48 16.40 23.08
C THR A 53 -11.91 17.81 22.96
N GLY A 54 -12.69 18.76 22.39
CA GLY A 54 -12.36 20.18 22.35
C GLY A 54 -11.80 20.71 21.04
N ALA A 55 -11.96 19.99 19.93
CA ALA A 55 -11.66 20.55 18.60
C ALA A 55 -12.59 21.75 18.34
N SER A 56 -12.06 22.83 17.80
CA SER A 56 -12.85 24.02 17.43
C SER A 56 -13.57 23.83 16.10
N LYS A 57 -13.03 23.01 15.25
CA LYS A 57 -13.57 22.64 13.94
C LYS A 57 -13.19 21.20 13.60
N VAL A 58 -14.09 20.50 12.92
CA VAL A 58 -13.79 19.21 12.31
C VAL A 58 -13.99 19.33 10.81
N VAL A 59 -13.02 18.80 10.05
CA VAL A 59 -13.06 18.72 8.60
C VAL A 59 -12.97 17.25 8.21
N VAL A 60 -13.94 16.78 7.46
CA VAL A 60 -13.97 15.41 6.92
C VAL A 60 -13.71 15.49 5.42
N GLU A 61 -12.71 14.74 4.97
CA GLU A 61 -12.36 14.61 3.55
C GLU A 61 -12.58 13.16 3.12
N ASP A 62 -13.44 12.91 2.13
CA ASP A 62 -13.57 11.59 1.50
C ASP A 62 -12.42 11.41 0.49
N LEU A 63 -11.47 10.59 0.86
CA LEU A 63 -10.25 10.35 0.09
C LEU A 63 -10.23 8.99 -0.61
N ARG A 64 -11.29 8.20 -0.55
CA ARG A 64 -11.34 6.82 -1.01
C ARG A 64 -10.98 6.67 -2.47
N GLU A 65 -11.61 7.46 -3.34
CA GLU A 65 -11.34 7.42 -4.78
C GLU A 65 -9.92 7.93 -5.10
N GLU A 66 -9.50 9.05 -4.52
CA GLU A 66 -8.15 9.59 -4.72
C GLU A 66 -7.08 8.65 -4.20
N PHE A 67 -7.30 8.02 -3.05
CA PHE A 67 -6.39 7.03 -2.49
C PHE A 67 -6.14 5.88 -3.48
N LEU A 68 -7.20 5.38 -4.13
CA LEU A 68 -7.06 4.31 -5.11
C LEU A 68 -6.43 4.81 -6.42
N THR A 69 -6.98 5.83 -7.03
CA THR A 69 -6.59 6.28 -8.37
C THR A 69 -5.27 7.03 -8.38
N GLY A 70 -4.98 7.81 -7.34
CA GLY A 70 -3.80 8.65 -7.21
C GLY A 70 -2.60 7.96 -6.55
N TYR A 71 -2.80 6.90 -5.78
CA TYR A 71 -1.72 6.26 -4.99
C TYR A 71 -1.64 4.76 -5.19
N VAL A 72 -2.75 4.03 -5.03
CA VAL A 72 -2.75 2.56 -5.12
C VAL A 72 -2.52 2.08 -6.53
N PHE A 73 -3.26 2.60 -7.52
CA PHE A 73 -3.14 2.15 -8.91
C PHE A 73 -1.79 2.54 -9.54
N PRO A 74 -1.19 3.69 -9.29
CA PRO A 74 0.20 3.93 -9.67
C PRO A 74 1.18 2.90 -9.11
N ALA A 75 1.05 2.54 -7.81
CA ALA A 75 1.88 1.51 -7.20
C ALA A 75 1.61 0.11 -7.79
N LEU A 76 0.35 -0.23 -8.09
CA LEU A 76 -0.04 -1.44 -8.80
C LEU A 76 0.62 -1.51 -10.18
N LYS A 77 0.49 -0.47 -10.99
CA LYS A 77 1.13 -0.34 -12.31
C LYS A 77 2.65 -0.48 -12.24
N ALA A 78 3.27 0.07 -11.20
CA ALA A 78 4.70 -0.09 -10.96
C ALA A 78 5.09 -1.51 -10.57
N GLY A 79 4.15 -2.35 -10.12
CA GLY A 79 4.43 -3.64 -9.50
C GLY A 79 5.13 -3.49 -8.15
N ALA A 80 4.84 -2.40 -7.43
CA ALA A 80 5.49 -2.02 -6.19
C ALA A 80 5.06 -2.94 -5.03
N VAL A 81 5.97 -3.79 -4.59
CA VAL A 81 5.79 -4.69 -3.44
C VAL A 81 7.03 -4.62 -2.57
N TYR A 82 6.89 -4.10 -1.35
CA TYR A 82 8.02 -3.97 -0.43
C TYR A 82 8.43 -5.33 0.13
N GLU A 83 9.74 -5.60 0.07
CA GLU A 83 10.35 -6.87 0.49
C GLU A 83 9.62 -8.12 -0.06
N HIS A 84 9.09 -8.00 -1.30
CA HIS A 84 8.39 -9.06 -2.06
C HIS A 84 7.06 -9.52 -1.45
N LYS A 85 6.57 -8.92 -0.37
CA LYS A 85 5.36 -9.36 0.34
C LYS A 85 4.37 -8.23 0.67
N TYR A 86 4.86 -7.06 1.11
CA TYR A 86 4.01 -6.00 1.62
C TYR A 86 3.49 -5.11 0.50
N LEU A 87 2.17 -5.03 0.34
CA LEU A 87 1.47 -4.24 -0.68
C LEU A 87 1.24 -2.77 -0.29
N LEU A 88 2.00 -2.26 0.69
CA LEU A 88 2.18 -0.84 0.99
C LEU A 88 0.93 -0.07 1.50
N GLY A 89 -0.14 -0.73 1.92
CA GLY A 89 -1.41 -0.05 2.20
C GLY A 89 -1.32 1.13 3.18
N THR A 90 -0.64 0.98 4.32
CA THR A 90 -0.40 2.10 5.24
C THR A 90 0.51 3.16 4.61
N SER A 91 1.56 2.72 3.89
CA SER A 91 2.54 3.63 3.28
C SER A 91 1.94 4.50 2.18
N LEU A 92 0.92 4.01 1.47
CA LEU A 92 0.18 4.74 0.43
C LEU A 92 -0.89 5.68 1.03
N ALA A 93 -1.49 5.31 2.17
CA ALA A 93 -2.51 6.12 2.82
C ALA A 93 -1.96 7.40 3.48
N ARG A 94 -0.75 7.35 4.05
CA ARG A 94 -0.20 8.50 4.79
C ARG A 94 0.07 9.72 3.90
N PRO A 95 0.68 9.61 2.69
CA PRO A 95 0.88 10.76 1.82
C PRO A 95 -0.42 11.43 1.37
N VAL A 96 -1.49 10.69 1.08
CA VAL A 96 -2.77 11.32 0.68
C VAL A 96 -3.40 12.06 1.86
N ILE A 97 -3.42 11.46 3.06
CA ILE A 97 -3.95 12.12 4.26
C ILE A 97 -3.13 13.38 4.58
N ALA A 98 -1.80 13.30 4.56
CA ALA A 98 -0.92 14.42 4.84
C ALA A 98 -1.05 15.55 3.81
N LYS A 99 -1.24 15.24 2.51
CA LYS A 99 -1.52 16.23 1.47
C LYS A 99 -2.79 17.01 1.78
N HIS A 100 -3.90 16.34 2.06
CA HIS A 100 -5.15 17.00 2.40
C HIS A 100 -5.07 17.77 3.72
N GLN A 101 -4.29 17.29 4.67
CA GLN A 101 -4.03 18.05 5.90
C GLN A 101 -3.31 19.39 5.63
N VAL A 102 -2.35 19.42 4.71
CA VAL A 102 -1.71 20.63 4.23
C VAL A 102 -2.72 21.54 3.54
N GLU A 103 -3.57 20.99 2.64
CA GLU A 103 -4.61 21.77 1.96
C GLU A 103 -5.60 22.40 2.95
N VAL A 104 -6.00 21.65 3.98
CA VAL A 104 -6.83 22.19 5.08
C VAL A 104 -6.08 23.28 5.84
N ALA A 105 -4.80 23.09 6.15
CA ALA A 105 -3.99 24.07 6.86
C ALA A 105 -3.90 25.40 6.08
N VAL A 106 -3.67 25.32 4.78
CA VAL A 106 -3.65 26.51 3.90
C VAL A 106 -5.03 27.18 3.84
N ARG A 107 -6.10 26.42 3.64
CA ARG A 107 -7.48 26.92 3.57
C ARG A 107 -7.93 27.61 4.85
N GLU A 108 -7.49 27.09 6.00
CA GLU A 108 -7.84 27.64 7.32
C GLU A 108 -6.86 28.69 7.83
N ALA A 109 -5.81 29.00 7.06
CA ALA A 109 -4.71 29.88 7.49
C ALA A 109 -4.08 29.39 8.82
N ALA A 110 -3.86 28.09 8.96
CA ALA A 110 -3.19 27.50 10.10
C ALA A 110 -1.67 27.65 9.97
N SER A 111 -0.97 27.89 11.09
CA SER A 111 0.49 28.05 11.14
C SER A 111 1.21 26.72 11.40
N ALA A 112 0.46 25.67 11.75
CA ALA A 112 1.03 24.39 12.14
C ALA A 112 0.16 23.19 11.73
N VAL A 113 0.81 22.03 11.68
CA VAL A 113 0.18 20.71 11.53
C VAL A 113 0.66 19.78 12.64
N ALA A 114 -0.17 18.81 13.02
CA ALA A 114 0.17 17.81 14.02
C ALA A 114 -0.26 16.41 13.58
N HIS A 115 0.45 15.39 14.06
CA HIS A 115 0.11 13.97 13.90
C HIS A 115 0.35 13.18 15.18
N GLY A 116 -0.37 12.07 15.36
CA GLY A 116 -0.27 11.18 16.51
C GLY A 116 0.69 9.99 16.34
N CYS A 117 1.62 10.06 15.38
CA CYS A 117 2.53 8.96 15.11
C CYS A 117 3.63 8.84 16.17
N THR A 118 3.94 7.60 16.59
CA THR A 118 5.01 7.33 17.55
C THR A 118 6.39 7.53 16.93
N GLY A 119 7.40 7.88 17.75
CA GLY A 119 8.78 8.09 17.30
C GLY A 119 9.50 6.82 16.80
N LYS A 120 8.94 5.63 17.03
CA LYS A 120 9.47 4.34 16.56
C LYS A 120 8.85 3.87 15.23
N GLY A 121 7.77 4.51 14.78
CA GLY A 121 7.05 4.15 13.55
C GLY A 121 7.56 4.88 12.31
N ASN A 122 7.34 4.28 11.13
CA ASN A 122 7.63 4.92 9.85
C ASN A 122 6.63 6.04 9.53
N ASP A 123 5.43 6.03 10.11
CA ASP A 123 4.36 6.94 9.74
C ASP A 123 4.70 8.40 10.01
N GLN A 124 5.44 8.71 11.09
CA GLN A 124 5.93 10.06 11.32
C GLN A 124 6.78 10.56 10.14
N VAL A 125 7.63 9.69 9.57
CA VAL A 125 8.47 10.06 8.42
C VAL A 125 7.60 10.34 7.19
N ARG A 126 6.58 9.52 6.94
CA ARG A 126 5.65 9.65 5.80
C ARG A 126 4.85 10.95 5.86
N PHE A 127 4.33 11.29 7.04
CA PHE A 127 3.63 12.57 7.26
C PHE A 127 4.59 13.75 7.07
N GLU A 128 5.70 13.78 7.76
CA GLU A 128 6.59 14.93 7.80
C GLU A 128 7.31 15.19 6.49
N LEU A 129 7.73 14.15 5.77
CA LEU A 129 8.30 14.33 4.42
C LEU A 129 7.26 14.86 3.42
N THR A 130 5.98 14.51 3.59
CA THR A 130 4.91 15.10 2.80
C THR A 130 4.73 16.58 3.11
N TYR A 131 4.70 16.96 4.40
CA TYR A 131 4.60 18.37 4.78
C TYR A 131 5.79 19.17 4.26
N GLN A 132 7.02 18.66 4.41
CA GLN A 132 8.23 19.32 3.90
C GLN A 132 8.21 19.51 2.39
N ALA A 133 7.62 18.57 1.65
CA ALA A 133 7.52 18.66 0.20
C ALA A 133 6.46 19.66 -0.29
N LEU A 134 5.34 19.78 0.44
CA LEU A 134 4.17 20.54 -0.02
C LEU A 134 4.03 21.92 0.65
N ALA A 135 4.47 22.07 1.91
CA ALA A 135 4.36 23.32 2.68
C ALA A 135 5.47 23.39 3.75
N PRO A 136 6.73 23.61 3.33
CA PRO A 136 7.90 23.61 4.23
C PRO A 136 7.86 24.69 5.31
N GLU A 137 7.00 25.69 5.17
CA GLU A 137 6.79 26.78 6.14
C GLU A 137 5.90 26.37 7.33
N LEU A 138 5.13 25.29 7.23
CA LEU A 138 4.27 24.85 8.32
C LEU A 138 5.09 24.25 9.47
N LYS A 139 4.84 24.72 10.68
CA LYS A 139 5.42 24.12 11.87
C LYS A 139 4.82 22.74 12.10
N VAL A 140 5.66 21.72 12.30
CA VAL A 140 5.21 20.36 12.62
C VAL A 140 5.31 20.14 14.13
N ILE A 141 4.22 19.65 14.73
CA ILE A 141 4.16 19.26 16.14
C ILE A 141 3.86 17.76 16.21
N ALA A 142 4.76 17.03 16.83
CA ALA A 142 4.66 15.59 17.01
C ALA A 142 4.70 15.24 18.50
N PRO A 143 3.55 15.22 19.20
CA PRO A 143 3.47 15.10 20.65
C PRO A 143 4.23 13.92 21.23
N TRP A 144 4.24 12.77 20.55
CA TRP A 144 5.00 11.59 20.99
C TRP A 144 6.51 11.82 21.17
N ARG A 145 7.06 12.89 20.61
CA ARG A 145 8.47 13.28 20.80
C ARG A 145 8.67 14.35 21.86
N GLU A 146 7.58 14.95 22.34
CA GLU A 146 7.61 16.15 23.18
C GLU A 146 7.00 15.92 24.57
N TRP A 147 5.91 15.15 24.66
CA TRP A 147 5.18 14.95 25.91
C TRP A 147 5.85 13.93 26.85
N SER A 148 5.42 13.95 28.13
CA SER A 148 5.94 13.04 29.15
C SER A 148 5.25 11.65 29.18
N LEU A 149 4.18 11.46 28.39
CA LEU A 149 3.44 10.21 28.33
C LEU A 149 4.29 9.14 27.64
N LYS A 150 4.52 8.00 28.31
CA LYS A 150 5.44 6.96 27.83
C LYS A 150 4.75 5.64 27.51
N SER A 151 3.55 5.44 28.06
CA SER A 151 2.81 4.18 27.97
C SER A 151 1.37 4.44 27.54
N ARG A 152 0.70 3.34 27.15
CA ARG A 152 -0.74 3.38 26.88
C ARG A 152 -1.53 3.69 28.13
N GLU A 153 -1.06 3.23 29.29
CA GLU A 153 -1.65 3.50 30.60
C GLU A 153 -1.59 5.00 30.88
N ASP A 154 -0.45 5.66 30.68
CA ASP A 154 -0.33 7.12 30.86
C ASP A 154 -1.32 7.87 29.97
N CYS A 155 -1.51 7.41 28.73
CA CYS A 155 -2.49 7.99 27.80
C CYS A 155 -3.94 7.81 28.28
N LEU A 156 -4.26 6.67 28.86
CA LEU A 156 -5.58 6.37 29.43
C LEU A 156 -5.85 7.26 30.67
N ASP A 157 -4.87 7.36 31.56
CA ASP A 157 -4.96 8.21 32.76
C ASP A 157 -5.13 9.69 32.38
N TYR A 158 -4.40 10.15 31.37
CA TYR A 158 -4.56 11.51 30.81
C TYR A 158 -5.97 11.72 30.22
N ALA A 159 -6.47 10.74 29.48
CA ALA A 159 -7.81 10.78 28.90
C ALA A 159 -8.90 10.84 29.97
N GLU A 160 -8.77 10.07 31.06
CA GLU A 160 -9.69 10.08 32.20
C GLU A 160 -9.69 11.44 32.90
N GLN A 161 -8.51 12.01 33.17
CA GLN A 161 -8.35 13.32 33.80
C GLN A 161 -9.03 14.44 33.02
N HIS A 162 -9.05 14.32 31.68
CA HIS A 162 -9.65 15.32 30.78
C HIS A 162 -11.07 14.97 30.33
N GLY A 163 -11.68 13.91 30.89
CA GLY A 163 -13.05 13.49 30.55
C GLY A 163 -13.22 13.06 29.10
N ILE A 164 -12.15 12.59 28.46
CA ILE A 164 -12.17 12.16 27.04
C ILE A 164 -12.84 10.79 26.97
N PRO A 165 -13.92 10.63 26.17
CA PRO A 165 -14.59 9.36 26.01
C PRO A 165 -13.66 8.38 25.25
N VAL A 166 -13.07 7.44 25.98
CA VAL A 166 -12.23 6.41 25.38
C VAL A 166 -13.01 5.12 25.38
N ALA A 167 -13.40 4.64 24.19
CA ALA A 167 -13.85 3.27 23.98
C ALA A 167 -12.64 2.31 24.07
N ALA A 168 -11.86 2.44 25.13
CA ALA A 168 -10.65 1.66 25.30
C ALA A 168 -10.97 0.45 26.16
N SER A 169 -11.15 -0.69 25.52
CA SER A 169 -10.91 -1.94 26.23
C SER A 169 -9.41 -2.00 26.56
N ARG A 170 -9.08 -2.06 27.86
CA ARG A 170 -7.73 -2.42 28.36
C ARG A 170 -7.21 -3.74 27.76
N GLY A 171 -8.01 -4.40 26.90
CA GLY A 171 -7.73 -5.71 26.29
C GLY A 171 -7.44 -5.70 24.78
N LYS A 172 -7.28 -4.56 24.11
CA LYS A 172 -6.83 -4.57 22.70
C LYS A 172 -5.34 -4.86 22.65
N ILE A 173 -4.99 -6.10 22.32
CA ILE A 173 -3.62 -6.61 22.26
C ILE A 173 -2.88 -6.08 21.02
N HIS A 174 -3.59 -5.94 19.87
CA HIS A 174 -3.01 -5.53 18.61
C HIS A 174 -3.27 -4.06 18.29
N SER A 175 -2.25 -3.40 17.73
CA SER A 175 -2.41 -2.17 16.94
C SER A 175 -2.85 -2.54 15.54
N ARG A 176 -3.88 -1.86 15.03
CA ARG A 176 -4.45 -2.12 13.69
C ARG A 176 -4.58 -0.82 12.93
N ASP A 177 -4.24 -0.85 11.63
CA ASP A 177 -4.46 0.23 10.69
C ASP A 177 -5.18 -0.33 9.46
N ARG A 178 -6.35 0.21 9.14
CA ARG A 178 -7.23 -0.25 8.07
C ARG A 178 -7.49 0.85 7.06
N ASN A 179 -7.56 0.47 5.79
CA ASN A 179 -8.07 1.28 4.70
C ASN A 179 -8.68 0.37 3.61
N LEU A 180 -9.14 0.94 2.50
CA LEU A 180 -9.71 0.16 1.37
C LEU A 180 -8.79 -0.92 0.84
N TRP A 181 -7.47 -0.72 0.91
CA TRP A 181 -6.48 -1.63 0.32
C TRP A 181 -6.10 -2.77 1.24
N HIS A 182 -6.02 -2.52 2.56
CA HIS A 182 -5.53 -3.51 3.51
C HIS A 182 -5.96 -3.27 4.96
N ILE A 183 -5.63 -4.22 5.82
CA ILE A 183 -5.51 -4.04 7.26
C ILE A 183 -4.17 -4.59 7.73
N SER A 184 -3.49 -3.85 8.63
CA SER A 184 -2.28 -4.29 9.33
C SER A 184 -2.56 -4.66 10.76
N HIS A 185 -1.77 -5.60 11.29
CA HIS A 185 -1.81 -6.06 12.68
C HIS A 185 -0.39 -6.11 13.23
N GLU A 186 -0.15 -5.40 14.32
CA GLU A 186 1.14 -5.35 15.03
C GLU A 186 0.93 -5.47 16.54
N GLY A 187 1.97 -5.86 17.28
CA GLY A 187 1.95 -5.96 18.73
C GLY A 187 1.44 -7.29 19.27
N GLY A 188 1.28 -7.38 20.61
CA GLY A 188 0.83 -8.60 21.27
C GLY A 188 1.76 -9.79 21.04
N GLU A 189 1.21 -10.95 20.74
CA GLU A 189 1.98 -12.18 20.47
C GLU A 189 2.89 -12.06 19.23
N LEU A 190 2.63 -11.10 18.34
CA LEU A 190 3.44 -10.87 17.12
C LEU A 190 4.80 -10.24 17.44
N GLU A 191 4.99 -9.67 18.63
CA GLU A 191 6.28 -9.10 19.04
C GLU A 191 7.38 -10.15 19.17
N ASP A 192 7.02 -11.40 19.45
CA ASP A 192 7.94 -12.52 19.35
C ASP A 192 7.78 -13.23 18.00
N ALA A 193 8.82 -13.19 17.20
CA ALA A 193 8.81 -13.80 15.87
C ALA A 193 8.67 -15.34 15.89
N ALA A 194 8.89 -15.98 17.03
CA ALA A 194 8.70 -17.43 17.20
C ALA A 194 7.23 -17.83 17.40
N ASN A 195 6.36 -16.88 17.74
CA ASN A 195 4.94 -17.15 17.94
C ASN A 195 4.19 -17.19 16.59
N ALA A 196 3.26 -18.13 16.44
CA ALA A 196 2.30 -18.09 15.35
C ALA A 196 1.26 -16.97 15.61
N PRO A 197 0.80 -16.27 14.56
CA PRO A 197 -0.35 -15.38 14.69
C PRO A 197 -1.57 -16.13 15.19
N LEU A 198 -2.30 -15.55 16.14
CA LEU A 198 -3.54 -16.14 16.65
C LEU A 198 -4.62 -16.12 15.57
N PRO A 199 -5.60 -17.03 15.59
CA PRO A 199 -6.76 -16.96 14.69
C PRO A 199 -7.48 -15.59 14.75
N THR A 200 -7.50 -14.96 15.93
CA THR A 200 -8.11 -13.64 16.18
C THR A 200 -7.29 -12.47 15.67
N THR A 201 -6.07 -12.68 15.20
CA THR A 201 -5.25 -11.66 14.54
C THR A 201 -5.91 -11.25 13.23
N TRP A 202 -6.39 -12.21 12.45
CA TRP A 202 -7.03 -12.00 11.16
C TRP A 202 -8.46 -11.50 11.31
N GLN A 203 -8.82 -10.43 10.58
CA GLN A 203 -10.08 -9.70 10.80
C GLN A 203 -11.01 -9.70 9.59
N ILE A 204 -10.46 -9.72 8.38
CA ILE A 204 -11.26 -9.57 7.15
C ILE A 204 -11.25 -10.83 6.29
N THR A 205 -10.24 -11.69 6.41
CA THR A 205 -10.14 -12.93 5.65
C THR A 205 -10.55 -14.14 6.50
N CYS A 206 -11.30 -15.07 5.92
CA CYS A 206 -11.54 -16.37 6.56
C CYS A 206 -10.27 -17.21 6.62
N SER A 207 -10.23 -18.25 7.43
CA SER A 207 -9.11 -19.21 7.40
C SER A 207 -9.20 -20.11 6.16
N PRO A 208 -8.09 -20.70 5.68
CA PRO A 208 -8.12 -21.67 4.59
C PRO A 208 -9.03 -22.86 4.85
N GLN A 209 -9.21 -23.23 6.13
CA GLN A 209 -10.10 -24.33 6.54
C GLN A 209 -11.58 -23.97 6.37
N GLU A 210 -11.93 -22.70 6.58
CA GLU A 210 -13.31 -22.16 6.48
C GLU A 210 -13.67 -21.73 5.06
N ALA A 211 -12.66 -21.55 4.18
CA ALA A 211 -12.88 -21.19 2.78
C ALA A 211 -13.62 -22.31 2.01
N PRO A 212 -14.38 -21.97 0.95
CA PRO A 212 -15.13 -22.92 0.16
C PRO A 212 -14.31 -24.14 -0.32
N ASP A 213 -14.95 -25.30 -0.38
CA ASP A 213 -14.37 -26.56 -0.89
C ASP A 213 -14.39 -26.65 -2.43
N SER A 214 -14.98 -25.68 -3.12
CA SER A 214 -14.96 -25.51 -4.56
C SER A 214 -14.13 -24.29 -4.95
N GLU A 215 -13.43 -24.38 -6.08
CA GLU A 215 -12.73 -23.23 -6.66
C GLU A 215 -13.73 -22.15 -7.12
N GLU A 216 -13.33 -20.90 -6.98
CA GLU A 216 -14.05 -19.74 -7.51
C GLU A 216 -13.19 -19.06 -8.58
N HIS A 217 -13.78 -18.81 -9.75
CA HIS A 217 -13.11 -18.08 -10.82
C HIS A 217 -13.47 -16.58 -10.75
N VAL A 218 -12.46 -15.73 -10.92
CA VAL A 218 -12.63 -14.28 -11.03
C VAL A 218 -11.89 -13.76 -12.26
N LYS A 219 -12.59 -13.07 -13.15
CA LYS A 219 -12.01 -12.40 -14.32
C LYS A 219 -11.85 -10.91 -14.00
N ILE A 220 -10.61 -10.39 -14.12
CA ILE A 220 -10.28 -8.99 -13.85
C ILE A 220 -9.81 -8.35 -15.14
N GLY A 221 -10.49 -7.27 -15.54
CA GLY A 221 -10.16 -6.50 -16.74
C GLY A 221 -9.39 -5.24 -16.42
N PHE A 222 -8.44 -4.91 -17.31
CA PHE A 222 -7.58 -3.74 -17.23
C PHE A 222 -7.65 -2.90 -18.50
N SER A 223 -7.56 -1.58 -18.34
CA SER A 223 -7.35 -0.61 -19.42
C SER A 223 -6.14 0.25 -19.08
N LYS A 224 -5.10 0.18 -19.91
CA LYS A 224 -3.82 0.90 -19.69
C LYS A 224 -3.25 0.67 -18.26
N GLY A 225 -3.32 -0.57 -17.79
CA GLY A 225 -2.84 -0.98 -16.47
C GLY A 225 -3.74 -0.61 -15.29
N ILE A 226 -4.86 0.08 -15.51
CA ILE A 226 -5.85 0.41 -14.50
C ILE A 226 -6.93 -0.67 -14.48
N PRO A 227 -7.29 -1.25 -13.32
CA PRO A 227 -8.38 -2.19 -13.24
C PRO A 227 -9.72 -1.48 -13.47
N VAL A 228 -10.57 -2.04 -14.34
CA VAL A 228 -11.82 -1.41 -14.77
C VAL A 228 -13.04 -2.34 -14.66
N SER A 229 -12.85 -3.65 -14.56
CA SER A 229 -13.97 -4.57 -14.48
C SER A 229 -13.67 -5.84 -13.69
N VAL A 230 -14.73 -6.41 -13.09
CA VAL A 230 -14.72 -7.72 -12.43
C VAL A 230 -15.82 -8.57 -13.03
N ASN A 231 -15.50 -9.78 -13.52
CA ASN A 231 -16.43 -10.70 -14.15
C ASN A 231 -17.26 -10.06 -15.30
N GLY A 232 -16.63 -9.14 -16.04
CA GLY A 232 -17.25 -8.42 -17.17
C GLY A 232 -18.15 -7.24 -16.77
N MET A 233 -18.28 -6.95 -15.49
CA MET A 233 -19.00 -5.79 -14.97
C MET A 233 -18.01 -4.64 -14.78
N GLU A 234 -18.21 -3.53 -15.49
CA GLU A 234 -17.48 -2.29 -15.27
C GLU A 234 -17.88 -1.64 -13.95
N LEU A 235 -16.91 -1.20 -13.17
CA LEU A 235 -17.09 -0.66 -11.83
C LEU A 235 -16.23 0.59 -11.63
N ASP A 236 -16.69 1.49 -10.77
CA ASP A 236 -15.84 2.56 -10.25
C ASP A 236 -14.72 1.98 -9.38
N PRO A 237 -13.64 2.72 -9.16
CA PRO A 237 -12.46 2.23 -8.43
C PRO A 237 -12.76 1.69 -7.03
N VAL A 238 -13.66 2.36 -6.28
CA VAL A 238 -14.00 1.99 -4.90
C VAL A 238 -14.77 0.68 -4.89
N SER A 239 -15.88 0.60 -5.65
CA SER A 239 -16.71 -0.60 -5.77
C SER A 239 -15.92 -1.80 -6.30
N LEU A 240 -14.98 -1.57 -7.22
CA LEU A 240 -14.11 -2.62 -7.78
C LEU A 240 -13.23 -3.24 -6.69
N VAL A 241 -12.54 -2.41 -5.91
CA VAL A 241 -11.64 -2.88 -4.85
C VAL A 241 -12.42 -3.53 -3.72
N GLU A 242 -13.57 -2.98 -3.32
CA GLU A 242 -14.46 -3.57 -2.32
C GLU A 242 -14.91 -4.97 -2.73
N LEU A 243 -15.40 -5.13 -3.98
CA LEU A 243 -15.81 -6.45 -4.50
C LEU A 243 -14.65 -7.45 -4.52
N LEU A 244 -13.46 -7.02 -4.94
CA LEU A 244 -12.29 -7.91 -4.93
C LEU A 244 -11.82 -8.24 -3.51
N ASN A 245 -11.97 -7.32 -2.56
CA ASN A 245 -11.72 -7.60 -1.15
C ASN A 245 -12.69 -8.67 -0.61
N GLU A 246 -13.98 -8.59 -0.93
CA GLU A 246 -14.96 -9.59 -0.55
C GLU A 246 -14.65 -10.96 -1.16
N ILE A 247 -14.37 -11.01 -2.48
CA ILE A 247 -14.00 -12.24 -3.18
C ILE A 247 -12.74 -12.87 -2.58
N GLY A 248 -11.68 -12.08 -2.42
CA GLY A 248 -10.42 -12.56 -1.85
C GLY A 248 -10.57 -13.03 -0.40
N ALA A 249 -11.29 -12.25 0.42
CA ALA A 249 -11.50 -12.53 1.84
C ALA A 249 -12.21 -13.88 2.08
N ARG A 250 -13.31 -14.17 1.36
CA ARG A 250 -14.04 -15.43 1.50
C ARG A 250 -13.28 -16.65 0.97
N ASN A 251 -12.25 -16.44 0.14
CA ASN A 251 -11.37 -17.48 -0.38
C ASN A 251 -10.04 -17.59 0.39
N ALA A 252 -9.92 -16.95 1.56
CA ALA A 252 -8.73 -16.91 2.41
C ALA A 252 -7.48 -16.30 1.73
N ILE A 253 -7.66 -15.43 0.72
CA ILE A 253 -6.57 -14.80 -0.04
C ILE A 253 -6.07 -13.56 0.69
N GLY A 254 -4.76 -13.29 0.62
CA GLY A 254 -4.16 -12.00 0.97
C GLY A 254 -3.57 -11.90 2.36
N ARG A 255 -3.44 -13.01 3.12
CA ARG A 255 -2.73 -13.02 4.41
C ARG A 255 -1.22 -13.03 4.19
N VAL A 256 -0.53 -12.14 4.87
CA VAL A 256 0.94 -12.05 4.86
C VAL A 256 1.45 -11.89 6.28
N ASP A 257 2.48 -12.63 6.64
CA ASP A 257 3.27 -12.47 7.86
C ASP A 257 4.70 -12.09 7.43
N LEU A 258 5.20 -10.96 7.87
CA LEU A 258 6.46 -10.39 7.42
C LEU A 258 7.25 -9.79 8.59
N VAL A 259 8.52 -10.19 8.67
CA VAL A 259 9.52 -9.42 9.43
C VAL A 259 10.18 -8.45 8.46
N GLU A 260 9.83 -7.18 8.58
CA GLU A 260 10.25 -6.12 7.66
C GLU A 260 11.35 -5.22 8.25
N ASN A 261 12.07 -4.54 7.39
CA ASN A 261 13.06 -3.55 7.79
C ASN A 261 12.44 -2.15 7.74
N ARG A 262 12.17 -1.57 8.92
CA ARG A 262 11.66 -0.19 9.01
C ARG A 262 12.72 0.82 8.58
N PHE A 263 12.27 1.92 7.97
CA PHE A 263 13.16 3.00 7.54
C PHE A 263 13.94 3.62 8.71
N VAL A 264 13.38 3.64 9.90
CA VAL A 264 14.04 4.09 11.14
C VAL A 264 15.11 3.12 11.66
N GLY A 265 15.46 2.07 10.91
CA GLY A 265 16.60 1.20 11.16
C GLY A 265 16.33 0.00 12.07
N ILE A 266 15.10 -0.31 12.40
CA ILE A 266 14.73 -1.48 13.23
C ILE A 266 13.95 -2.52 12.42
N LYS A 267 14.03 -3.79 12.85
CA LYS A 267 13.14 -4.84 12.34
C LYS A 267 11.83 -4.81 13.09
N SER A 268 10.73 -5.04 12.37
CA SER A 268 9.39 -5.14 12.94
C SER A 268 8.64 -6.27 12.27
N ARG A 269 7.76 -6.94 12.99
CA ARG A 269 6.87 -7.94 12.43
C ARG A 269 5.47 -7.35 12.31
N GLY A 270 4.88 -7.49 11.13
CA GLY A 270 3.49 -7.15 10.84
C GLY A 270 2.78 -8.31 10.15
N CYS A 271 1.53 -8.51 10.50
CA CYS A 271 0.61 -9.33 9.72
C CYS A 271 -0.32 -8.42 8.93
N TYR A 272 -0.54 -8.77 7.67
CA TYR A 272 -1.31 -7.95 6.74
C TYR A 272 -2.38 -8.79 6.05
N GLU A 273 -3.54 -8.18 5.81
CA GLU A 273 -4.59 -8.77 4.99
C GLU A 273 -4.87 -7.80 3.83
N THR A 274 -4.59 -8.24 2.61
CA THR A 274 -4.75 -7.43 1.39
C THR A 274 -5.42 -8.28 0.30
N PRO A 275 -6.68 -8.71 0.51
CA PRO A 275 -7.30 -9.70 -0.37
C PRO A 275 -7.47 -9.21 -1.82
N GLY A 276 -8.12 -8.08 -2.05
CA GLY A 276 -8.30 -7.52 -3.40
C GLY A 276 -6.98 -7.13 -4.06
N GLY A 277 -6.06 -6.54 -3.29
CA GLY A 277 -4.74 -6.17 -3.79
C GLY A 277 -3.92 -7.36 -4.26
N THR A 278 -4.01 -8.50 -3.58
CA THR A 278 -3.36 -9.74 -3.99
C THR A 278 -3.89 -10.24 -5.33
N LEU A 279 -5.22 -10.19 -5.53
CA LEU A 279 -5.85 -10.55 -6.80
C LEU A 279 -5.45 -9.61 -7.93
N LEU A 280 -5.45 -8.30 -7.67
CA LEU A 280 -5.07 -7.28 -8.65
C LEU A 280 -3.60 -7.42 -9.10
N ILE A 281 -2.67 -7.60 -8.17
CA ILE A 281 -1.25 -7.83 -8.50
C ILE A 281 -1.07 -9.11 -9.32
N ALA A 282 -1.75 -10.19 -8.94
CA ALA A 282 -1.67 -11.46 -9.67
C ALA A 282 -2.19 -11.30 -11.12
N ALA A 283 -3.38 -10.73 -11.30
CA ALA A 283 -3.97 -10.54 -12.62
C ALA A 283 -3.18 -9.55 -13.49
N HIS A 284 -2.73 -8.43 -12.91
CA HIS A 284 -1.97 -7.39 -13.63
C HIS A 284 -0.66 -7.96 -14.21
N ARG A 285 0.09 -8.75 -13.44
CA ARG A 285 1.32 -9.41 -13.90
C ARG A 285 1.11 -10.31 -15.10
N GLU A 286 -0.05 -10.94 -15.20
CA GLU A 286 -0.38 -11.83 -16.32
C GLU A 286 -0.59 -11.06 -17.64
N ILE A 287 -1.17 -9.85 -17.54
CA ILE A 287 -1.31 -8.98 -18.71
C ILE A 287 0.05 -8.39 -19.11
N GLU A 288 0.88 -8.00 -18.13
CA GLU A 288 2.26 -7.56 -18.40
C GLU A 288 3.05 -8.65 -19.15
N GLY A 289 2.89 -9.91 -18.74
CA GLY A 289 3.52 -11.05 -19.40
C GLY A 289 3.11 -11.24 -20.86
N LEU A 290 1.93 -10.75 -21.27
CA LEU A 290 1.49 -10.76 -22.65
C LEU A 290 2.00 -9.55 -23.46
N CYS A 291 2.04 -8.38 -22.85
CA CYS A 291 2.14 -7.10 -23.57
C CYS A 291 3.55 -6.48 -23.55
N LEU A 292 4.38 -6.81 -22.56
CA LEU A 292 5.70 -6.20 -22.43
C LEU A 292 6.79 -6.99 -23.13
N GLU A 293 7.66 -6.29 -23.86
CA GLU A 293 8.90 -6.85 -24.36
C GLU A 293 9.82 -7.27 -23.21
N ARG A 294 10.65 -8.29 -23.45
CA ARG A 294 11.54 -8.88 -22.45
C ARG A 294 12.38 -7.85 -21.69
N GLU A 295 13.03 -6.94 -22.40
CA GLU A 295 13.94 -5.95 -21.77
C GLU A 295 13.15 -4.96 -20.88
N VAL A 296 11.98 -4.53 -21.33
CA VAL A 296 11.08 -3.66 -20.58
C VAL A 296 10.57 -4.40 -19.33
N ALA A 297 10.08 -5.64 -19.49
CA ALA A 297 9.56 -6.45 -18.39
C ALA A 297 10.61 -6.69 -17.31
N HIS A 298 11.85 -7.05 -17.69
CA HIS A 298 12.93 -7.29 -16.75
C HIS A 298 13.36 -6.01 -16.03
N PHE A 299 13.52 -4.90 -16.75
CA PHE A 299 13.92 -3.63 -16.14
C PHE A 299 12.84 -3.09 -15.20
N LYS A 300 11.56 -3.23 -15.59
CA LYS A 300 10.41 -2.82 -14.78
C LYS A 300 10.39 -3.50 -13.40
N GLN A 301 10.86 -4.74 -13.27
CA GLN A 301 10.96 -5.41 -11.97
C GLN A 301 11.90 -4.65 -11.03
N HIS A 302 13.03 -4.14 -11.51
CA HIS A 302 13.94 -3.31 -10.72
C HIS A 302 13.31 -1.96 -10.36
N VAL A 303 12.58 -1.36 -11.31
CA VAL A 303 11.82 -0.13 -11.07
C VAL A 303 10.78 -0.34 -9.97
N GLY A 304 10.02 -1.43 -10.03
CA GLY A 304 9.01 -1.78 -9.02
C GLY A 304 9.57 -1.92 -7.60
N LEU A 305 10.74 -2.54 -7.45
CA LEU A 305 11.43 -2.63 -6.15
C LEU A 305 11.83 -1.24 -5.63
N LYS A 306 12.40 -0.40 -6.50
CA LYS A 306 12.78 0.98 -6.10
C LYS A 306 11.58 1.85 -5.81
N TYR A 307 10.51 1.69 -6.58
CA TYR A 307 9.23 2.38 -6.35
C TYR A 307 8.65 2.01 -4.97
N ALA A 308 8.62 0.70 -4.66
CA ALA A 308 8.16 0.21 -3.37
C ALA A 308 8.97 0.77 -2.19
N GLU A 309 10.30 0.86 -2.35
CA GLU A 309 11.20 1.45 -1.36
C GLU A 309 10.89 2.94 -1.12
N LEU A 310 10.71 3.72 -2.19
CA LEU A 310 10.37 5.14 -2.08
C LEU A 310 9.03 5.36 -1.37
N VAL A 311 8.01 4.57 -1.73
CA VAL A 311 6.69 4.63 -1.07
C VAL A 311 6.80 4.26 0.41
N TYR A 312 7.50 3.16 0.72
CA TYR A 312 7.67 2.69 2.09
C TYR A 312 8.37 3.72 2.97
N PHE A 313 9.36 4.43 2.41
CA PHE A 313 10.14 5.47 3.08
C PHE A 313 9.45 6.85 3.16
N GLY A 314 8.23 6.99 2.63
CA GLY A 314 7.50 8.26 2.64
C GLY A 314 7.96 9.27 1.60
N LEU A 315 8.69 8.85 0.59
CA LEU A 315 9.23 9.68 -0.49
C LEU A 315 8.27 9.78 -1.69
N TRP A 316 6.95 9.81 -1.42
CA TRP A 316 5.94 9.90 -2.46
C TRP A 316 6.11 11.14 -3.35
N PHE A 317 6.41 12.29 -2.76
CA PHE A 317 6.58 13.57 -3.46
C PHE A 317 8.04 13.84 -3.88
N SER A 318 8.85 12.78 -4.05
CA SER A 318 10.24 12.93 -4.50
C SER A 318 10.37 12.97 -6.02
N PRO A 319 11.33 13.74 -6.58
CA PRO A 319 11.58 13.78 -8.02
C PRO A 319 11.90 12.39 -8.62
N LEU A 320 12.55 11.52 -7.84
CA LEU A 320 12.84 10.16 -8.31
C LEU A 320 11.56 9.35 -8.53
N ARG A 321 10.57 9.43 -7.61
CA ARG A 321 9.30 8.74 -7.81
C ARG A 321 8.56 9.28 -9.04
N GLU A 322 8.55 10.59 -9.26
CA GLU A 322 7.95 11.20 -10.45
C GLU A 322 8.60 10.71 -11.75
N ALA A 323 9.92 10.60 -11.77
CA ALA A 323 10.65 10.04 -12.91
C ALA A 323 10.29 8.56 -13.17
N LEU A 324 10.12 7.77 -12.09
CA LEU A 324 9.69 6.38 -12.18
C LEU A 324 8.24 6.27 -12.63
N ASP A 325 7.35 7.18 -12.23
CA ASP A 325 5.98 7.23 -12.75
C ASP A 325 5.98 7.43 -14.26
N ALA A 326 6.76 8.36 -14.79
CA ALA A 326 6.83 8.60 -16.24
C ALA A 326 7.31 7.35 -17.01
N PHE A 327 8.27 6.61 -16.44
CA PHE A 327 8.68 5.32 -16.97
C PHE A 327 7.53 4.31 -16.93
N VAL A 328 6.90 4.13 -15.78
CA VAL A 328 5.81 3.17 -15.57
C VAL A 328 4.65 3.48 -16.50
N GLU A 329 4.18 4.73 -16.56
CA GLU A 329 3.06 5.14 -17.43
C GLU A 329 3.35 4.82 -18.91
N THR A 330 4.59 4.98 -19.35
CA THR A 330 4.98 4.62 -20.71
C THR A 330 4.84 3.11 -20.96
N THR A 331 5.18 2.28 -19.99
CA THR A 331 5.07 0.80 -20.10
C THR A 331 3.62 0.32 -20.08
N GLN A 332 2.70 1.13 -19.55
CA GLN A 332 1.30 0.73 -19.37
C GLN A 332 0.37 1.11 -20.54
N ARG A 333 0.86 1.80 -21.54
CA ARG A 333 0.02 2.31 -22.66
C ARG A 333 -0.77 1.23 -23.38
N GLU A 334 -0.17 0.03 -23.50
CA GLU A 334 -0.75 -1.13 -24.18
C GLU A 334 -1.21 -2.23 -23.22
N MET A 335 -1.19 -1.94 -21.92
CA MET A 335 -1.61 -2.85 -20.88
C MET A 335 -3.13 -2.91 -20.74
N THR A 336 -3.80 -3.38 -21.81
CA THR A 336 -5.26 -3.54 -21.89
C THR A 336 -5.58 -5.00 -22.16
N GLY A 337 -6.46 -5.58 -21.34
CA GLY A 337 -6.79 -7.00 -21.44
C GLY A 337 -7.42 -7.51 -20.15
N SER A 338 -7.55 -8.82 -20.02
CA SER A 338 -8.08 -9.46 -18.81
C SER A 338 -7.37 -10.75 -18.45
N ALA A 339 -7.33 -11.04 -17.15
CA ALA A 339 -6.88 -12.34 -16.64
C ALA A 339 -7.98 -12.98 -15.80
N THR A 340 -8.16 -14.30 -15.94
CA THR A 340 -9.03 -15.09 -15.10
C THR A 340 -8.18 -15.86 -14.10
N LEU A 341 -8.49 -15.69 -12.82
CA LEU A 341 -7.85 -16.36 -11.70
C LEU A 341 -8.78 -17.43 -11.14
N SER A 342 -8.23 -18.56 -10.71
CA SER A 342 -8.91 -19.55 -9.88
C SER A 342 -8.44 -19.39 -8.44
N LEU A 343 -9.39 -19.29 -7.52
CA LEU A 343 -9.18 -19.08 -6.10
C LEU A 343 -9.59 -20.33 -5.34
N TYR A 344 -8.69 -20.85 -4.52
CA TYR A 344 -8.98 -22.02 -3.71
C TYR A 344 -8.16 -22.05 -2.43
N LYS A 345 -8.83 -21.93 -1.29
CA LYS A 345 -8.26 -22.10 0.07
C LYS A 345 -6.94 -21.36 0.28
N GLY A 346 -6.91 -20.08 -0.06
CA GLY A 346 -5.75 -19.20 0.12
C GLY A 346 -4.78 -19.19 -1.08
N ASN A 347 -5.01 -20.01 -2.10
CA ASN A 347 -4.19 -20.03 -3.30
C ASN A 347 -4.85 -19.30 -4.46
N VAL A 348 -4.02 -18.66 -5.27
CA VAL A 348 -4.40 -18.00 -6.52
C VAL A 348 -3.66 -18.69 -7.66
N SER A 349 -4.39 -19.19 -8.63
CA SER A 349 -3.85 -19.78 -9.86
C SER A 349 -4.40 -19.06 -11.08
N VAL A 350 -3.62 -19.03 -12.16
CA VAL A 350 -4.05 -18.39 -13.41
C VAL A 350 -4.75 -19.41 -14.30
N VAL A 351 -5.97 -19.09 -14.73
CA VAL A 351 -6.76 -19.92 -15.65
C VAL A 351 -6.55 -19.51 -17.09
N SER A 352 -6.69 -18.20 -17.36
CA SER A 352 -6.54 -17.65 -18.71
C SER A 352 -6.14 -16.18 -18.67
N ARG A 353 -5.64 -15.70 -19.79
CA ARG A 353 -5.29 -14.31 -20.03
C ARG A 353 -5.51 -13.94 -21.48
N GLU A 354 -5.92 -12.72 -21.74
CA GLU A 354 -6.17 -12.22 -23.08
C GLU A 354 -5.86 -10.72 -23.18
N SER A 355 -5.30 -10.28 -24.30
CA SER A 355 -5.05 -8.88 -24.64
C SER A 355 -5.01 -8.73 -26.15
N GLU A 356 -5.58 -7.65 -26.68
CA GLU A 356 -5.46 -7.26 -28.08
C GLU A 356 -4.03 -6.79 -28.45
N HIS A 357 -3.26 -6.37 -27.44
CA HIS A 357 -1.86 -5.96 -27.58
C HIS A 357 -0.86 -7.09 -27.26
N SER A 358 -1.32 -8.34 -27.25
CA SER A 358 -0.48 -9.48 -26.91
C SER A 358 0.68 -9.67 -27.88
N LEU A 359 1.88 -9.76 -27.34
CA LEU A 359 3.09 -10.19 -28.06
C LEU A 359 3.19 -11.71 -28.17
N TYR A 360 2.36 -12.46 -27.40
CA TYR A 360 2.28 -13.91 -27.51
C TYR A 360 1.53 -14.29 -28.78
N ARG A 361 2.26 -14.86 -29.72
CA ARG A 361 1.78 -15.30 -31.03
C ARG A 361 1.81 -16.83 -31.07
N THR A 362 0.64 -17.45 -31.28
CA THR A 362 0.52 -18.92 -31.33
C THR A 362 1.31 -19.51 -32.51
N ASP A 363 1.36 -18.82 -33.65
CA ASP A 363 2.14 -19.19 -34.83
C ASP A 363 3.65 -19.18 -34.57
N LEU A 364 4.17 -18.29 -33.72
CA LEU A 364 5.59 -18.25 -33.35
C LEU A 364 5.95 -19.18 -32.19
N SER A 365 5.02 -19.40 -31.26
CA SER A 365 5.26 -20.18 -30.03
C SER A 365 4.90 -21.67 -30.17
N SER A 366 4.21 -22.04 -31.24
CA SER A 366 3.82 -23.44 -31.49
C SER A 366 5.04 -24.33 -31.76
N PHE A 367 4.99 -25.56 -31.27
CA PHE A 367 5.97 -26.59 -31.63
C PHE A 367 5.68 -27.24 -33.00
N THR A 368 4.57 -26.89 -33.66
CA THR A 368 4.29 -27.32 -35.02
C THR A 368 5.19 -26.58 -36.00
N MET A 369 5.73 -27.32 -36.98
CA MET A 369 6.56 -26.71 -38.03
C MET A 369 5.66 -25.86 -38.94
N ASP A 370 5.90 -24.58 -38.97
CA ASP A 370 5.35 -23.64 -39.94
C ASP A 370 6.47 -22.70 -40.46
N ASP A 371 6.18 -21.92 -41.46
CA ASP A 371 7.15 -21.01 -42.11
C ASP A 371 7.29 -19.64 -41.42
N SER A 372 6.68 -19.46 -40.26
CA SER A 372 6.69 -18.16 -39.53
C SER A 372 8.04 -17.82 -38.88
N TYR A 373 8.89 -18.87 -38.60
CA TYR A 373 10.22 -18.74 -38.02
C TYR A 373 11.20 -19.69 -38.65
N ASP A 374 12.28 -19.17 -39.27
CA ASP A 374 13.36 -20.02 -39.77
C ASP A 374 14.31 -20.45 -38.63
N GLN A 375 14.18 -21.71 -38.19
CA GLN A 375 14.99 -22.28 -37.10
C GLN A 375 16.51 -22.21 -37.38
N LYS A 376 16.94 -22.08 -38.64
CA LYS A 376 18.38 -22.01 -39.02
C LYS A 376 19.02 -20.70 -38.53
N ASP A 377 18.27 -19.63 -38.40
CA ASP A 377 18.77 -18.34 -37.93
C ASP A 377 19.30 -18.41 -36.51
N ALA A 378 18.74 -19.30 -35.67
CA ALA A 378 19.20 -19.53 -34.30
C ALA A 378 20.68 -19.92 -34.23
N ALA A 379 21.20 -20.66 -35.23
CA ALA A 379 22.61 -21.09 -35.25
C ALA A 379 23.56 -19.93 -35.44
N GLY A 380 23.19 -18.92 -36.24
CA GLY A 380 23.94 -17.68 -36.42
C GLY A 380 23.95 -16.83 -35.17
N PHE A 381 22.80 -16.60 -34.60
CA PHE A 381 22.62 -15.89 -33.35
C PHE A 381 23.44 -16.50 -32.20
N ILE A 382 23.34 -17.80 -31.97
CA ILE A 382 24.05 -18.50 -30.91
C ILE A 382 25.58 -18.39 -31.08
N ARG A 383 26.07 -18.49 -32.33
CA ARG A 383 27.51 -18.33 -32.61
C ARG A 383 28.05 -16.99 -32.22
N ILE A 384 27.32 -15.90 -32.53
CA ILE A 384 27.71 -14.53 -32.22
C ILE A 384 27.58 -14.28 -30.71
N LEU A 385 26.45 -14.60 -30.11
CA LEU A 385 26.21 -14.43 -28.69
C LEU A 385 27.21 -15.22 -27.82
N GLY A 386 27.61 -16.42 -28.28
CA GLY A 386 28.57 -17.28 -27.59
C GLY A 386 30.05 -16.89 -27.77
N LEU A 387 30.41 -15.86 -28.58
CA LEU A 387 31.79 -15.43 -28.79
C LEU A 387 32.57 -15.14 -27.52
N PRO A 388 32.05 -14.34 -26.57
CA PRO A 388 32.78 -14.06 -25.32
C PRO A 388 33.10 -15.31 -24.51
N SER A 389 32.12 -16.21 -24.39
CA SER A 389 32.29 -17.47 -23.66
C SER A 389 33.31 -18.43 -24.31
N ARG A 390 33.30 -18.51 -25.63
CA ARG A 390 34.30 -19.31 -26.39
C ARG A 390 35.70 -18.72 -26.28
N THR A 391 35.83 -17.40 -26.40
CA THR A 391 37.10 -16.71 -26.27
C THR A 391 37.69 -16.91 -24.86
N ARG A 392 36.87 -16.78 -23.82
CA ARG A 392 37.31 -17.05 -22.43
C ARG A 392 37.76 -18.49 -22.24
N ALA A 393 37.02 -19.46 -22.79
CA ALA A 393 37.37 -20.87 -22.68
C ALA A 393 38.71 -21.20 -23.35
N ARG A 394 38.98 -20.62 -24.55
CA ARG A 394 40.26 -20.75 -25.25
C ARG A 394 41.43 -20.13 -24.44
N ALA A 395 41.26 -18.90 -23.96
CA ALA A 395 42.31 -18.26 -23.17
C ALA A 395 42.69 -19.06 -21.90
N ARG A 396 41.69 -19.67 -21.22
CA ARG A 396 41.96 -20.53 -20.06
C ARG A 396 42.74 -21.80 -20.44
N GLN A 397 42.46 -22.41 -21.61
CA GLN A 397 43.19 -23.59 -22.10
C GLN A 397 44.65 -23.25 -22.49
N GLU A 398 44.88 -22.05 -23.01
CA GLU A 398 46.19 -21.55 -23.35
C GLU A 398 47.08 -21.32 -22.12
N VAL A 399 46.52 -20.79 -21.04
CA VAL A 399 47.18 -20.55 -19.75
C VAL A 399 47.45 -21.85 -18.98
N ALA A 400 46.66 -22.92 -19.23
CA ALA A 400 46.81 -24.21 -18.56
C ALA A 400 47.81 -25.15 -19.26
N ARG A 401 48.32 -24.72 -20.39
CA ARG A 401 49.42 -25.40 -21.14
C ARG A 401 50.74 -24.75 -20.84
#